data_1c5123fd5305cd5fdce2bf3e833a7a29
#
_entry.id   1c5123fd5305cd5fdce2bf3e833a7a29
#
_cell.length_a   1.000
_cell.length_b   1.000
_cell.length_c   1.000
_cell.angle_alpha   90.00
_cell.angle_beta   90.00
_cell.angle_gamma   90.00
#
_symmetry.space_group_name_H-M   'P 1'
#
loop_
_entity.id
_entity.type
_entity.pdbx_description
1 polymer ?
#
loop_
_entity_poly.entity_id
_entity_poly.type
_entity_poly.pdbx_seq_one_letter_code
_entity_poly.pdbx_strand_id
1 'polypeptide(L)'
;CPSTLNEISNRDYPGTDYFNPDIIGLDMDDYERRTCYGHANNTVDAVIGICTCQNKKKSSPRLLLVELRMGYEKANNLSKSEMERKILHTKELLSAEKTINRESVFIFDERVAAQARHWFAQRSAEGGGELRHIVVYSVKDFNRAVLSYDDMPYTPINSPEHIQKSLKELADQKQWPSFFEKVCFWFKKAEQYRYTMPFEYKSIKEAVSQVWSTFRANSKLEEDDELYAQIIEEDFFKK
;
A
#
# COMPACT_ATOMS: atom_id res chain seq x y z
N CYS A 1 14.69 -1.47 7.15
CA CYS A 1 14.23 -1.52 6.39
C CYS A 1 13.31 -0.86 5.35
N PRO A 2 12.48 0.16 5.62
CA PRO A 2 11.84 0.88 4.52
C PRO A 2 12.91 1.59 3.68
N SER A 3 12.88 1.37 2.36
CA SER A 3 13.75 2.02 1.38
C SER A 3 13.00 2.20 0.08
N THR A 4 13.40 3.14 -0.76
CA THR A 4 12.85 3.21 -2.12
C THR A 4 13.31 1.99 -2.92
N LEU A 5 12.51 1.59 -3.91
CA LEU A 5 12.88 0.45 -4.75
C LEU A 5 14.15 0.75 -5.58
N ASN A 6 14.43 2.03 -5.86
CA ASN A 6 15.70 2.47 -6.46
C ASN A 6 16.89 2.27 -5.52
N GLU A 7 16.78 2.61 -4.23
CA GLU A 7 17.85 2.37 -3.27
C GLU A 7 18.14 0.88 -3.11
N ILE A 8 17.13 0.02 -3.11
CA ILE A 8 17.28 -1.43 -3.05
C ILE A 8 17.98 -1.93 -4.32
N SER A 9 17.53 -1.50 -5.50
CA SER A 9 18.11 -1.93 -6.78
C SER A 9 19.55 -1.44 -6.99
N ASN A 10 19.86 -0.24 -6.52
CA ASN A 10 21.19 0.38 -6.73
C ASN A 10 22.33 -0.35 -6.00
N ARG A 11 22.04 -1.25 -5.07
CA ARG A 11 23.07 -2.09 -4.47
C ARG A 11 23.69 -3.08 -5.44
N ASP A 12 22.85 -3.72 -6.25
CA ASP A 12 23.29 -4.72 -7.21
C ASP A 12 23.43 -4.16 -8.64
N TYR A 13 22.71 -3.06 -8.94
CA TYR A 13 22.62 -2.42 -10.25
C TYR A 13 22.86 -0.91 -10.14
N PRO A 14 24.09 -0.48 -9.75
CA PRO A 14 24.36 0.93 -9.43
C PRO A 14 24.32 1.84 -10.65
N GLY A 15 23.94 3.09 -10.41
CA GLY A 15 24.05 4.18 -11.39
C GLY A 15 22.82 4.40 -12.27
N THR A 16 21.69 3.73 -12.02
CA THR A 16 20.45 3.92 -12.76
C THR A 16 19.25 3.88 -11.83
N ASP A 17 18.41 4.90 -11.89
CA ASP A 17 17.09 4.89 -11.23
C ASP A 17 16.09 4.19 -12.16
N TYR A 18 15.84 2.92 -11.89
CA TYR A 18 14.97 2.07 -12.70
C TYR A 18 13.49 2.30 -12.46
N PHE A 19 13.13 2.69 -11.23
CA PHE A 19 11.76 2.69 -10.75
C PHE A 19 11.25 4.09 -10.43
N ASN A 20 9.92 4.25 -10.35
CA ASN A 20 9.34 5.48 -9.84
C ASN A 20 9.87 5.75 -8.42
N PRO A 21 10.30 7.01 -8.12
CA PRO A 21 10.97 7.34 -6.86
C PRO A 21 10.10 7.13 -5.62
N ASP A 22 8.77 7.14 -5.79
CA ASP A 22 7.80 7.04 -4.70
C ASP A 22 7.46 5.60 -4.31
N ILE A 23 8.00 4.60 -5.02
CA ILE A 23 7.78 3.19 -4.66
C ILE A 23 8.68 2.84 -3.49
N ILE A 24 8.07 2.77 -2.31
CA ILE A 24 8.73 2.37 -1.06
C ILE A 24 8.45 0.89 -0.80
N GLY A 25 9.49 0.15 -0.47
CA GLY A 25 9.43 -1.25 -0.07
C GLY A 25 10.13 -1.52 1.24
N LEU A 26 9.90 -2.69 1.77
CA LEU A 26 10.73 -3.29 2.82
C LEU A 26 11.94 -3.93 2.12
N ASP A 27 13.12 -3.48 2.47
CA ASP A 27 14.38 -4.08 2.08
C ASP A 27 14.54 -5.42 2.80
N MET A 28 14.45 -6.51 2.04
CA MET A 28 14.43 -7.84 2.63
C MET A 28 15.79 -8.34 3.05
N ASP A 29 16.85 -7.93 2.42
CA ASP A 29 18.22 -8.27 2.87
C ASP A 29 18.53 -7.64 4.23
N ASP A 30 18.13 -6.36 4.42
CA ASP A 30 18.31 -5.68 5.71
C ASP A 30 17.36 -6.27 6.77
N TYR A 31 16.13 -6.60 6.38
CA TYR A 31 15.18 -7.25 7.28
C TYR A 31 15.67 -8.64 7.73
N GLU A 32 16.11 -9.47 6.80
CA GLU A 32 16.64 -10.83 7.10
C GLU A 32 17.86 -10.76 7.99
N ARG A 33 18.82 -9.86 7.72
CA ARG A 33 20.01 -9.68 8.58
C ARG A 33 19.65 -9.33 10.02
N ARG A 34 18.63 -8.52 10.23
CA ARG A 34 18.21 -8.12 11.59
C ARG A 34 17.44 -9.21 12.31
N THR A 35 16.64 -10.00 11.59
CA THR A 35 15.81 -11.06 12.18
C THR A 35 16.53 -12.39 12.30
N CYS A 36 17.48 -12.69 11.42
CA CYS A 36 18.22 -13.96 11.35
C CYS A 36 19.68 -13.85 11.78
N TYR A 37 20.00 -12.98 12.73
CA TYR A 37 21.32 -12.85 13.37
C TYR A 37 22.49 -12.66 12.38
N GLY A 38 22.29 -11.86 11.35
CA GLY A 38 23.31 -11.51 10.36
C GLY A 38 23.37 -12.40 9.12
N HIS A 39 22.56 -13.43 9.03
CA HIS A 39 22.42 -14.23 7.81
C HIS A 39 21.53 -13.51 6.80
N ALA A 40 21.96 -13.46 5.54
CA ALA A 40 21.20 -12.93 4.41
C ALA A 40 21.40 -13.83 3.19
N ASN A 41 20.64 -13.60 2.11
CA ASN A 41 20.70 -14.23 0.78
C ASN A 41 19.66 -15.31 0.49
N ASN A 42 18.62 -15.43 1.30
CA ASN A 42 17.56 -16.41 1.07
C ASN A 42 16.18 -15.77 0.85
N THR A 43 16.07 -14.46 0.91
CA THR A 43 14.83 -13.72 0.67
C THR A 43 14.77 -13.16 -0.74
N VAL A 44 13.58 -12.71 -1.17
CA VAL A 44 13.45 -11.81 -2.31
C VAL A 44 14.04 -10.44 -1.95
N ASP A 45 14.32 -9.60 -2.94
CA ASP A 45 15.02 -8.34 -2.70
C ASP A 45 14.15 -7.30 -1.97
N ALA A 46 12.86 -7.25 -2.31
CA ALA A 46 11.93 -6.28 -1.71
C ALA A 46 10.54 -6.85 -1.48
N VAL A 47 9.82 -6.23 -0.52
CA VAL A 47 8.39 -6.44 -0.31
C VAL A 47 7.69 -5.09 -0.33
N ILE A 48 6.70 -4.93 -1.21
CA ILE A 48 5.91 -3.70 -1.32
C ILE A 48 4.47 -3.93 -0.90
N GLY A 49 3.87 -2.93 -0.24
CA GLY A 49 2.44 -2.93 0.06
C GLY A 49 1.64 -2.54 -1.17
N ILE A 50 0.75 -3.41 -1.62
CA ILE A 50 -0.13 -3.14 -2.76
C ILE A 50 -1.61 -3.20 -2.38
N CYS A 51 -2.44 -2.49 -3.12
CA CYS A 51 -3.88 -2.70 -3.17
C CYS A 51 -4.34 -2.64 -4.62
N THR A 52 -5.40 -3.36 -4.94
CA THR A 52 -6.05 -3.23 -6.24
C THR A 52 -7.20 -2.21 -6.14
N CYS A 53 -7.36 -1.41 -7.17
CA CYS A 53 -8.45 -0.45 -7.27
C CYS A 53 -9.43 -0.91 -8.35
N GLN A 54 -10.66 -1.27 -7.97
CA GLN A 54 -11.73 -1.62 -8.89
C GLN A 54 -12.97 -0.77 -8.57
N ASN A 55 -13.53 -0.12 -9.59
CA ASN A 55 -14.73 0.73 -9.43
C ASN A 55 -14.58 1.76 -8.29
N LYS A 56 -13.43 2.42 -8.21
CA LYS A 56 -13.07 3.38 -7.15
C LYS A 56 -13.05 2.80 -5.72
N LYS A 57 -13.01 1.49 -5.57
CA LYS A 57 -12.84 0.81 -4.27
C LYS A 57 -11.48 0.13 -4.21
N LYS A 58 -10.75 0.36 -3.13
CA LYS A 58 -9.48 -0.33 -2.85
C LYS A 58 -9.75 -1.67 -2.17
N SER A 59 -9.02 -2.69 -2.59
CA SER A 59 -8.95 -3.95 -1.85
C SER A 59 -8.20 -3.75 -0.51
N SER A 60 -8.29 -4.73 0.37
CA SER A 60 -7.40 -4.79 1.53
C SER A 60 -5.94 -4.83 1.09
N PRO A 61 -5.04 -4.12 1.80
CA PRO A 61 -3.62 -4.14 1.48
C PRO A 61 -3.05 -5.56 1.55
N ARG A 62 -2.16 -5.87 0.63
CA ARG A 62 -1.41 -7.13 0.57
C ARG A 62 0.07 -6.84 0.39
N LEU A 63 0.91 -7.77 0.79
CA LEU A 63 2.34 -7.73 0.57
C LEU A 63 2.68 -8.41 -0.75
N LEU A 64 3.29 -7.68 -1.68
CA LEU A 64 3.80 -8.20 -2.95
C LEU A 64 5.30 -8.46 -2.81
N LEU A 65 5.70 -9.69 -3.07
CA LEU A 65 7.11 -10.08 -3.11
C LEU A 65 7.71 -9.66 -4.44
N VAL A 66 8.86 -9.00 -4.41
CA VAL A 66 9.55 -8.45 -5.59
C VAL A 66 10.98 -8.93 -5.61
N GLU A 67 11.37 -9.56 -6.70
CA GLU A 67 12.74 -10.00 -6.99
C GLU A 67 13.28 -9.22 -8.18
N LEU A 68 14.51 -8.69 -8.07
CA LEU A 68 15.15 -7.85 -9.08
C LEU A 68 16.24 -8.63 -9.83
N ARG A 69 16.11 -8.75 -11.14
CA ARG A 69 17.01 -9.54 -12.00
C ARG A 69 17.44 -8.76 -13.26
N MET A 70 17.75 -7.45 -13.11
CA MET A 70 18.08 -6.59 -14.23
C MET A 70 19.43 -6.91 -14.90
N GLY A 71 20.41 -7.41 -14.15
CA GLY A 71 21.74 -7.74 -14.70
C GLY A 71 21.86 -9.06 -15.43
N TYR A 72 20.76 -9.77 -15.69
CA TYR A 72 20.80 -11.06 -16.37
C TYR A 72 20.95 -10.89 -17.89
N GLU A 73 21.87 -11.64 -18.50
CA GLU A 73 22.03 -11.67 -19.95
C GLU A 73 21.07 -12.67 -20.61
N LYS A 74 20.76 -13.78 -19.94
CA LYS A 74 19.92 -14.87 -20.44
C LYS A 74 19.07 -15.48 -19.32
N ALA A 75 17.82 -15.80 -19.62
CA ALA A 75 16.93 -16.44 -18.69
C ALA A 75 17.35 -17.88 -18.29
N ASN A 76 18.15 -18.55 -19.11
CA ASN A 76 18.66 -19.89 -18.81
C ASN A 76 19.63 -19.96 -17.61
N ASN A 77 20.12 -18.81 -17.16
CA ASN A 77 20.96 -18.73 -15.96
C ASN A 77 20.14 -18.70 -14.65
N LEU A 78 18.81 -18.71 -14.74
CA LEU A 78 17.94 -18.77 -13.58
C LEU A 78 17.93 -20.18 -12.96
N SER A 79 17.96 -20.23 -11.64
CA SER A 79 17.85 -21.47 -10.87
C SER A 79 16.44 -21.62 -10.29
N LYS A 80 15.73 -22.67 -10.69
CA LYS A 80 14.39 -22.99 -10.17
C LYS A 80 14.37 -23.10 -8.64
N SER A 81 15.30 -23.88 -8.08
CA SER A 81 15.38 -24.15 -6.65
C SER A 81 15.72 -22.89 -5.84
N GLU A 82 16.54 -22.00 -6.40
CA GLU A 82 16.86 -20.73 -5.77
C GLU A 82 15.63 -19.81 -5.69
N MET A 83 14.90 -19.66 -6.80
CA MET A 83 13.70 -18.82 -6.86
C MET A 83 12.62 -19.31 -5.89
N GLU A 84 12.35 -20.62 -5.88
CA GLU A 84 11.38 -21.21 -4.96
C GLU A 84 11.80 -21.02 -3.49
N ARG A 85 13.06 -21.24 -3.18
CA ARG A 85 13.59 -21.05 -1.82
C ARG A 85 13.45 -19.62 -1.34
N LYS A 86 13.81 -18.63 -2.15
CA LYS A 86 13.68 -17.21 -1.82
C LYS A 86 12.24 -16.84 -1.50
N ILE A 87 11.28 -17.25 -2.33
CA ILE A 87 9.86 -16.98 -2.12
C ILE A 87 9.36 -17.64 -0.83
N LEU A 88 9.65 -18.91 -0.63
CA LEU A 88 9.18 -19.66 0.54
C LEU A 88 9.76 -19.08 1.83
N HIS A 89 11.06 -18.82 1.88
CA HIS A 89 11.71 -18.25 3.05
C HIS A 89 11.19 -16.84 3.37
N THR A 90 10.98 -16.01 2.36
CA THR A 90 10.36 -14.69 2.56
C THR A 90 8.94 -14.81 3.13
N LYS A 91 8.13 -15.74 2.61
CA LYS A 91 6.79 -16.00 3.13
C LYS A 91 6.81 -16.46 4.59
N GLU A 92 7.77 -17.32 4.93
CA GLU A 92 7.95 -17.81 6.31
C GLU A 92 8.29 -16.66 7.26
N LEU A 93 9.25 -15.80 6.91
CA LEU A 93 9.62 -14.64 7.71
C LEU A 93 8.48 -13.63 7.92
N LEU A 94 7.60 -13.49 6.93
CA LEU A 94 6.49 -12.51 6.95
C LEU A 94 5.16 -13.10 7.38
N SER A 95 5.05 -14.41 7.61
CA SER A 95 3.78 -15.13 7.80
C SER A 95 2.95 -14.63 8.98
N ALA A 96 3.55 -14.03 9.99
CA ALA A 96 2.86 -13.53 11.18
C ALA A 96 2.25 -12.13 11.00
N GLU A 97 2.57 -11.39 9.92
CA GLU A 97 2.30 -9.96 9.94
C GLU A 97 1.15 -9.51 9.02
N LYS A 98 1.03 -10.01 7.81
CA LYS A 98 -0.01 -9.55 6.85
C LYS A 98 -0.30 -10.59 5.77
N THR A 99 -1.42 -10.38 5.08
CA THR A 99 -1.78 -11.20 3.93
C THR A 99 -0.80 -10.98 2.78
N ILE A 100 -0.03 -12.02 2.44
CA ILE A 100 0.88 -12.01 1.30
C ILE A 100 0.07 -12.20 0.03
N ASN A 101 0.40 -11.45 -1.03
CA ASN A 101 -0.21 -11.63 -2.34
C ASN A 101 0.12 -13.02 -2.88
N ARG A 102 -0.84 -13.62 -3.60
CA ARG A 102 -0.64 -14.94 -4.19
C ARG A 102 0.47 -14.94 -5.23
N GLU A 103 0.54 -13.85 -6.02
CA GLU A 103 1.55 -13.67 -7.05
C GLU A 103 2.79 -13.00 -6.47
N SER A 104 3.96 -13.44 -6.93
CA SER A 104 5.26 -12.79 -6.70
C SER A 104 5.75 -12.20 -8.02
N VAL A 105 6.41 -11.06 -7.98
CA VAL A 105 6.87 -10.35 -9.16
C VAL A 105 8.38 -10.49 -9.32
N PHE A 106 8.80 -10.84 -10.53
CA PHE A 106 10.21 -10.88 -10.94
C PHE A 106 10.45 -9.85 -12.03
N ILE A 107 11.39 -8.93 -11.82
CA ILE A 107 11.65 -7.80 -12.70
C ILE A 107 12.97 -8.01 -13.42
N PHE A 108 12.94 -7.90 -14.75
CA PHE A 108 14.08 -8.09 -15.65
C PHE A 108 14.31 -6.86 -16.54
N ASP A 109 15.49 -6.77 -17.09
CA ASP A 109 15.73 -5.90 -18.25
C ASP A 109 14.77 -6.22 -19.39
N GLU A 110 14.45 -5.20 -20.20
CA GLU A 110 13.57 -5.31 -21.36
C GLU A 110 13.96 -6.46 -22.30
N ARG A 111 15.29 -6.64 -22.49
CA ARG A 111 15.86 -7.64 -23.39
C ARG A 111 15.64 -9.08 -22.92
N VAL A 112 15.57 -9.29 -21.61
CA VAL A 112 15.50 -10.63 -21.02
C VAL A 112 14.08 -10.98 -20.56
N ALA A 113 13.23 -9.99 -20.33
CA ALA A 113 11.88 -10.19 -19.79
C ALA A 113 11.03 -11.19 -20.61
N ALA A 114 11.09 -11.13 -21.95
CA ALA A 114 10.35 -12.07 -22.80
C ALA A 114 10.86 -13.52 -22.66
N GLN A 115 12.19 -13.69 -22.62
CA GLN A 115 12.81 -15.00 -22.41
C GLN A 115 12.47 -15.54 -21.00
N ALA A 116 12.49 -14.68 -19.99
CA ALA A 116 12.15 -15.04 -18.62
C ALA A 116 10.69 -15.49 -18.52
N ARG A 117 9.74 -14.78 -19.14
CA ARG A 117 8.32 -15.22 -19.21
C ARG A 117 8.19 -16.63 -19.77
N HIS A 118 8.90 -16.92 -20.87
CA HIS A 118 8.87 -18.26 -21.48
C HIS A 118 9.50 -19.31 -20.55
N TRP A 119 10.63 -18.99 -19.94
CA TRP A 119 11.31 -19.88 -19.00
C TRP A 119 10.43 -20.25 -17.81
N PHE A 120 9.79 -19.24 -17.16
CA PHE A 120 8.87 -19.49 -16.05
C PHE A 120 7.63 -20.27 -16.47
N ALA A 121 7.06 -19.99 -17.64
CA ALA A 121 5.92 -20.73 -18.17
C ALA A 121 6.23 -22.23 -18.36
N GLN A 122 7.40 -22.55 -18.91
CA GLN A 122 7.84 -23.94 -19.07
C GLN A 122 8.04 -24.62 -17.72
N ARG A 123 8.77 -23.99 -16.78
CA ARG A 123 9.07 -24.58 -15.47
C ARG A 123 7.85 -24.72 -14.57
N SER A 124 6.90 -23.83 -14.67
CA SER A 124 5.63 -23.94 -13.94
C SER A 124 4.78 -25.12 -14.44
N ALA A 125 4.86 -25.47 -15.70
CA ALA A 125 4.18 -26.64 -16.27
C ALA A 125 4.80 -27.98 -15.81
N GLU A 126 6.13 -27.99 -15.56
CA GLU A 126 6.89 -29.20 -15.18
C GLU A 126 6.70 -29.64 -13.73
N GLY A 127 6.16 -28.86 -12.84
CA GLY A 127 6.13 -29.28 -11.44
C GLY A 127 5.40 -28.40 -10.43
N GLY A 128 4.77 -27.37 -10.83
CA GLY A 128 3.89 -26.62 -9.98
C GLY A 128 4.57 -25.63 -9.02
N GLY A 129 4.69 -25.89 -7.80
CA GLY A 129 5.31 -25.06 -6.78
C GLY A 129 4.96 -23.57 -6.82
N GLU A 130 5.81 -22.77 -6.21
CA GLU A 130 5.70 -21.30 -6.17
C GLU A 130 5.86 -20.65 -7.56
N LEU A 131 6.56 -21.30 -8.50
CA LEU A 131 6.77 -20.76 -9.84
C LEU A 131 5.48 -20.54 -10.64
N ARG A 132 4.39 -21.22 -10.30
CA ARG A 132 3.06 -21.00 -10.93
C ARG A 132 2.49 -19.62 -10.66
N HIS A 133 2.98 -18.97 -9.65
CA HIS A 133 2.48 -17.68 -9.17
C HIS A 133 3.48 -16.54 -9.40
N ILE A 134 4.47 -16.78 -10.29
CA ILE A 134 5.42 -15.73 -10.67
C ILE A 134 4.88 -14.98 -11.88
N VAL A 135 4.82 -13.64 -11.72
CA VAL A 135 4.55 -12.70 -12.79
C VAL A 135 5.87 -12.03 -13.18
N VAL A 136 6.22 -12.09 -14.46
CA VAL A 136 7.45 -11.49 -14.97
C VAL A 136 7.14 -10.16 -15.63
N TYR A 137 7.75 -9.10 -15.12
CA TYR A 137 7.72 -7.76 -15.70
C TYR A 137 9.08 -7.38 -16.30
N SER A 138 9.05 -6.55 -17.36
CA SER A 138 10.16 -5.68 -17.61
C SER A 138 10.10 -4.47 -16.67
N VAL A 139 11.20 -3.74 -16.50
CA VAL A 139 11.23 -2.50 -15.72
C VAL A 139 10.12 -1.54 -16.17
N LYS A 140 9.98 -1.37 -17.49
CA LYS A 140 8.97 -0.49 -18.10
C LYS A 140 7.54 -0.96 -17.80
N ASP A 141 7.27 -2.27 -17.92
CA ASP A 141 5.94 -2.84 -17.66
C ASP A 141 5.60 -2.72 -16.18
N PHE A 142 6.57 -2.93 -15.28
CA PHE A 142 6.39 -2.77 -13.84
C PHE A 142 6.01 -1.33 -13.48
N ASN A 143 6.76 -0.34 -13.98
CA ASN A 143 6.47 1.08 -13.74
C ASN A 143 5.10 1.53 -14.29
N ARG A 144 4.56 0.83 -15.30
CA ARG A 144 3.20 1.07 -15.78
C ARG A 144 2.12 0.38 -14.94
N ALA A 145 2.45 -0.79 -14.40
CA ALA A 145 1.49 -1.61 -13.64
C ALA A 145 1.36 -1.12 -12.19
N VAL A 146 2.46 -0.64 -11.61
CA VAL A 146 2.51 -0.14 -10.23
C VAL A 146 2.53 1.38 -10.26
N LEU A 147 1.36 1.96 -10.09
CA LEU A 147 1.20 3.41 -9.94
C LEU A 147 1.54 3.79 -8.49
N SER A 148 2.18 4.95 -8.31
CA SER A 148 2.32 5.52 -6.98
C SER A 148 0.93 5.82 -6.40
N TYR A 149 0.88 5.94 -5.08
CA TYR A 149 -0.37 6.24 -4.39
C TYR A 149 -0.99 7.56 -4.87
N ASP A 150 -0.15 8.53 -5.22
CA ASP A 150 -0.54 9.87 -5.66
C ASP A 150 -0.98 9.93 -7.13
N ASP A 151 -0.48 9.01 -7.97
CA ASP A 151 -0.88 8.88 -9.39
C ASP A 151 -2.22 8.14 -9.57
N MET A 152 -2.78 7.61 -8.51
CA MET A 152 -4.08 6.95 -8.60
C MET A 152 -5.18 7.97 -8.82
N PRO A 153 -6.03 7.82 -9.85
CA PRO A 153 -7.19 8.70 -10.10
C PRO A 153 -8.27 8.49 -9.04
N TYR A 154 -7.86 8.34 -7.80
CA TYR A 154 -8.69 7.88 -6.71
C TYR A 154 -8.28 8.51 -5.39
N THR A 155 -9.19 9.30 -4.87
CA THR A 155 -9.08 9.80 -3.51
C THR A 155 -9.38 8.66 -2.53
N PRO A 156 -8.47 8.28 -1.62
CA PRO A 156 -8.75 7.27 -0.60
C PRO A 156 -10.03 7.57 0.15
N ILE A 157 -10.80 6.53 0.49
CA ILE A 157 -12.06 6.70 1.26
C ILE A 157 -11.82 7.45 2.59
N ASN A 158 -10.60 7.41 3.09
CA ASN A 158 -10.19 8.08 4.34
C ASN A 158 -9.32 9.32 4.09
N SER A 159 -9.15 9.78 2.85
CA SER A 159 -8.38 11.00 2.64
C SER A 159 -9.10 12.22 3.21
N PRO A 160 -8.36 13.24 3.67
CA PRO A 160 -8.94 14.50 4.13
C PRO A 160 -9.95 15.08 3.14
N GLU A 161 -9.65 15.06 1.85
CA GLU A 161 -10.50 15.60 0.79
C GLU A 161 -11.80 14.81 0.66
N HIS A 162 -11.74 13.47 0.73
CA HIS A 162 -12.93 12.63 0.68
C HIS A 162 -13.83 12.84 1.91
N ILE A 163 -13.22 12.92 3.10
CA ILE A 163 -13.93 13.20 4.35
C ILE A 163 -14.62 14.55 4.26
N GLN A 164 -13.88 15.60 3.89
CA GLN A 164 -14.41 16.95 3.75
C GLN A 164 -15.53 17.02 2.72
N LYS A 165 -15.34 16.42 1.55
CA LYS A 165 -16.34 16.38 0.50
C LYS A 165 -17.63 15.70 0.96
N SER A 166 -17.53 14.51 1.55
CA SER A 166 -18.69 13.76 2.02
C SER A 166 -19.47 14.46 3.14
N LEU A 167 -18.78 15.16 4.02
CA LEU A 167 -19.42 15.95 5.08
C LEU A 167 -20.05 17.24 4.53
N LYS A 168 -19.36 17.95 3.64
CA LYS A 168 -19.90 19.16 2.98
C LYS A 168 -21.16 18.87 2.19
N GLU A 169 -21.19 17.77 1.42
CA GLU A 169 -22.38 17.36 0.67
C GLU A 169 -23.61 17.18 1.58
N LEU A 170 -23.45 16.58 2.76
CA LEU A 170 -24.53 16.41 3.73
C LEU A 170 -24.94 17.75 4.37
N ALA A 171 -23.98 18.61 4.70
CA ALA A 171 -24.23 19.92 5.26
C ALA A 171 -24.96 20.83 4.25
N ASP A 172 -24.54 20.86 3.00
CA ASP A 172 -25.17 21.65 1.93
C ASP A 172 -26.61 21.21 1.64
N GLN A 173 -26.88 19.91 1.80
CA GLN A 173 -28.22 19.33 1.66
C GLN A 173 -29.06 19.46 2.94
N LYS A 174 -28.53 20.06 4.00
CA LYS A 174 -29.17 20.19 5.32
C LYS A 174 -29.65 18.86 5.91
N GLN A 175 -28.92 17.77 5.62
CA GLN A 175 -29.21 16.44 6.16
C GLN A 175 -28.54 16.28 7.54
N TRP A 176 -29.00 17.05 8.54
CA TRP A 176 -28.36 17.16 9.84
C TRP A 176 -28.17 15.82 10.58
N PRO A 177 -29.17 14.95 10.68
CA PRO A 177 -28.98 13.66 11.34
C PRO A 177 -27.86 12.84 10.71
N SER A 178 -27.84 12.75 9.37
CA SER A 178 -26.82 12.02 8.62
C SER A 178 -25.44 12.70 8.70
N PHE A 179 -25.40 14.02 8.74
CA PHE A 179 -24.17 14.80 8.90
C PHE A 179 -23.55 14.54 10.28
N PHE A 180 -24.33 14.63 11.37
CA PHE A 180 -23.87 14.39 12.73
C PHE A 180 -23.39 12.94 12.94
N GLU A 181 -24.17 11.99 12.45
CA GLU A 181 -23.78 10.57 12.48
C GLU A 181 -22.43 10.33 11.75
N LYS A 182 -22.24 10.98 10.59
CA LYS A 182 -21.01 10.87 9.83
C LYS A 182 -19.81 11.54 10.53
N VAL A 183 -20.00 12.67 11.19
CA VAL A 183 -18.99 13.32 12.04
C VAL A 183 -18.56 12.38 13.15
N CYS A 184 -19.50 11.83 13.92
CA CYS A 184 -19.22 10.87 14.97
C CYS A 184 -18.48 9.62 14.45
N PHE A 185 -18.89 9.11 13.29
CA PHE A 185 -18.23 7.98 12.64
C PHE A 185 -16.74 8.26 12.39
N TRP A 186 -16.42 9.42 11.81
CA TRP A 186 -15.03 9.76 11.50
C TRP A 186 -14.17 9.98 12.74
N PHE A 187 -14.72 10.59 13.79
CA PHE A 187 -14.00 10.72 15.06
C PHE A 187 -13.72 9.37 15.70
N LYS A 188 -14.72 8.48 15.78
CA LYS A 188 -14.53 7.12 16.31
C LYS A 188 -13.51 6.34 15.49
N LYS A 189 -13.49 6.52 14.17
CA LYS A 189 -12.51 5.90 13.30
C LYS A 189 -11.10 6.47 13.51
N ALA A 190 -10.95 7.78 13.68
CA ALA A 190 -9.69 8.39 14.02
C ALA A 190 -9.13 7.81 15.33
N GLU A 191 -9.95 7.67 16.36
CA GLU A 191 -9.50 7.15 17.66
C GLU A 191 -8.93 5.71 17.56
N GLN A 192 -9.38 4.89 16.60
CA GLN A 192 -8.80 3.57 16.34
C GLN A 192 -7.33 3.67 15.87
N TYR A 193 -6.95 4.78 15.25
CA TYR A 193 -5.59 5.01 14.74
C TYR A 193 -4.68 5.77 15.70
N ARG A 194 -5.18 6.25 16.82
CA ARG A 194 -4.48 7.13 17.74
C ARG A 194 -3.07 6.68 18.12
N TYR A 195 -2.87 5.39 18.34
CA TYR A 195 -1.59 4.81 18.77
C TYR A 195 -0.88 4.01 17.67
N THR A 196 -1.60 3.55 16.66
CA THR A 196 -1.05 2.69 15.61
C THR A 196 -0.66 3.46 14.36
N MET A 197 -1.37 4.54 14.05
CA MET A 197 -1.19 5.36 12.84
C MET A 197 -1.42 6.85 13.19
N PRO A 198 -0.47 7.48 13.92
CA PRO A 198 -0.67 8.86 14.43
C PRO A 198 -0.88 9.91 13.35
N PHE A 199 -0.32 9.71 12.17
CA PHE A 199 -0.49 10.61 11.03
C PHE A 199 -1.93 10.58 10.52
N GLU A 200 -2.48 9.40 10.29
CA GLU A 200 -3.88 9.21 9.87
C GLU A 200 -4.86 9.72 10.93
N TYR A 201 -4.59 9.48 12.20
CA TYR A 201 -5.35 10.04 13.31
C TYR A 201 -5.46 11.56 13.22
N LYS A 202 -4.31 12.24 13.08
CA LYS A 202 -4.24 13.68 12.98
C LYS A 202 -4.94 14.19 11.72
N SER A 203 -4.69 13.57 10.59
CA SER A 203 -5.24 13.95 9.29
C SER A 203 -6.78 13.85 9.26
N ILE A 204 -7.36 12.77 9.79
CA ILE A 204 -8.81 12.61 9.89
C ILE A 204 -9.41 13.67 10.83
N LYS A 205 -8.81 13.86 12.01
CA LYS A 205 -9.30 14.87 12.97
C LYS A 205 -9.30 16.27 12.40
N GLU A 206 -8.22 16.68 11.73
CA GLU A 206 -8.11 17.98 11.08
C GLU A 206 -9.17 18.17 9.99
N ALA A 207 -9.38 17.17 9.13
CA ALA A 207 -10.37 17.22 8.07
C ALA A 207 -11.80 17.41 8.61
N VAL A 208 -12.17 16.65 9.64
CA VAL A 208 -13.49 16.75 10.28
C VAL A 208 -13.65 18.09 11.00
N SER A 209 -12.62 18.52 11.76
CA SER A 209 -12.65 19.76 12.52
C SER A 209 -12.83 20.98 11.61
N GLN A 210 -12.18 20.99 10.45
CA GLN A 210 -12.30 22.06 9.49
C GLN A 210 -13.72 22.20 8.91
N VAL A 211 -14.36 21.08 8.57
CA VAL A 211 -15.75 21.10 8.08
C VAL A 211 -16.70 21.49 9.22
N TRP A 212 -16.49 20.95 10.41
CA TRP A 212 -17.30 21.27 11.59
C TRP A 212 -17.26 22.78 11.92
N SER A 213 -16.08 23.38 11.97
CA SER A 213 -15.93 24.81 12.23
C SER A 213 -16.66 25.67 11.21
N THR A 214 -16.56 25.28 9.92
CA THR A 214 -17.27 25.98 8.84
C THR A 214 -18.79 25.83 8.98
N PHE A 215 -19.26 24.64 9.30
CA PHE A 215 -20.66 24.35 9.55
C PHE A 215 -21.21 25.19 10.71
N ARG A 216 -20.55 25.19 11.87
CA ARG A 216 -20.98 25.96 13.05
C ARG A 216 -21.04 27.47 12.80
N ALA A 217 -20.11 27.99 11.99
CA ALA A 217 -20.09 29.42 11.66
C ALA A 217 -21.27 29.85 10.72
N ASN A 218 -21.78 28.93 9.89
CA ASN A 218 -22.69 29.27 8.81
C ASN A 218 -24.12 28.70 8.94
N SER A 219 -24.33 27.73 9.83
CA SER A 219 -25.61 27.03 9.95
C SER A 219 -26.40 27.56 11.14
N LYS A 220 -27.69 27.82 10.91
CA LYS A 220 -28.67 28.03 11.98
C LYS A 220 -29.42 26.71 12.15
N LEU A 221 -29.34 26.16 13.35
CA LEU A 221 -29.96 24.89 13.73
C LEU A 221 -31.26 25.15 14.49
N GLU A 222 -32.18 24.19 14.41
CA GLU A 222 -33.33 24.10 15.30
C GLU A 222 -32.85 23.59 16.69
N GLU A 223 -33.70 23.71 17.70
CA GLU A 223 -33.33 23.47 19.10
C GLU A 223 -32.78 22.04 19.33
N ASP A 224 -33.41 21.04 18.74
CA ASP A 224 -32.99 19.63 18.86
C ASP A 224 -31.66 19.36 18.17
N ASP A 225 -31.46 19.89 16.98
CA ASP A 225 -30.19 19.79 16.23
C ASP A 225 -29.05 20.53 16.92
N GLU A 226 -29.35 21.70 17.53
CA GLU A 226 -28.38 22.47 18.30
C GLU A 226 -27.92 21.70 19.54
N LEU A 227 -28.85 21.08 20.26
CA LEU A 227 -28.50 20.24 21.41
C LEU A 227 -27.59 19.07 21.00
N TYR A 228 -27.89 18.42 19.87
CA TYR A 228 -27.06 17.34 19.36
C TYR A 228 -25.67 17.81 18.96
N ALA A 229 -25.56 18.97 18.33
CA ALA A 229 -24.30 19.57 17.97
C ALA A 229 -23.44 19.90 19.21
N GLN A 230 -24.05 20.39 20.29
CA GLN A 230 -23.36 20.67 21.56
C GLN A 230 -22.79 19.38 22.18
N ILE A 231 -23.54 18.29 22.17
CA ILE A 231 -23.06 16.97 22.65
C ILE A 231 -21.84 16.51 21.84
N ILE A 232 -21.87 16.65 20.53
CA ILE A 232 -20.73 16.30 19.67
C ILE A 232 -19.51 17.17 20.03
N GLU A 233 -19.68 18.47 20.25
CA GLU A 233 -18.59 19.36 20.63
C GLU A 233 -17.94 18.96 21.96
N GLU A 234 -18.73 18.59 22.94
CA GLU A 234 -18.22 18.15 24.24
C GLU A 234 -17.47 16.82 24.13
N ASP A 235 -17.98 15.89 23.35
CA ASP A 235 -17.41 14.56 23.23
C ASP A 235 -16.13 14.50 22.41
N PHE A 236 -16.03 15.30 21.36
CA PHE A 236 -14.98 15.13 20.35
C PHE A 236 -14.06 16.35 20.14
N PHE A 237 -14.51 17.56 20.44
CA PHE A 237 -13.73 18.76 20.15
C PHE A 237 -13.13 19.43 21.39
N LYS A 238 -13.71 19.22 22.57
CA LYS A 238 -13.21 19.80 23.84
C LYS A 238 -12.28 18.89 24.63
N LYS A 239 -12.03 17.67 24.14
CA LYS A 239 -11.05 16.72 24.68
C LYS A 239 -9.74 16.80 23.90
#